data_ce2f525aeb9549bdb2330159f4987db2
#
_entry.id   ce2f525aeb9549bdb2330159f4987db2
#
_cell.length_a   1.000
_cell.length_b   1.000
_cell.length_c   1.000
_cell.angle_alpha   90.00
_cell.angle_beta   90.00
_cell.angle_gamma   90.00
#
_symmetry.space_group_name_H-M   'P 1'
#
loop_
_entity.id
_entity.type
_entity.pdbx_description
1 polymer ?
#
loop_
_entity_poly.entity_id
_entity_poly.type
_entity_poly.pdbx_seq_one_letter_code
_entity_poly.pdbx_strand_id
1 'polypeptide(L)'
;METRTRLSPNAARLARSGNGDSVGRLGIQALKETAPTSPITPPLPKDRAWVHSRRMKLIGVIPARYASTRFPGKPLHPIAGIPLIQRVVERCRLSPALSEVIVATDDERIAAFARGFCRVEMTRDDHPSGTDRIAEVASRVPADGYINIQGDEPLMDPAVINAVAEALRDSDMSTASTPIRDLAEFDNPNVVKVVTTAGGRALYFSRRTIPYLRDAAQKSLAEQWASYPFQKHLGIYGYRRDTLLRLVGFPVSPLEAAEKLEQLRALENGFSIAVARVEHDSVGVDVPTDVARVEALLASTASVTHCA
;
A
#
# COMPACT_ATOMS: atom_id res chain seq x y z
N MET A 1 2.89 58.24 21.26
CA MET A 1 1.48 58.37 21.68
C MET A 1 1.08 56.98 22.20
N GLU A 2 1.26 56.84 23.53
CA GLU A 2 0.99 55.62 24.31
C GLU A 2 -0.50 55.48 24.56
N THR A 3 -1.02 54.30 24.49
CA THR A 3 -2.24 53.93 25.24
C THR A 3 -2.10 52.54 25.83
N ARG A 4 -1.73 52.53 27.09
CA ARG A 4 -1.84 51.44 28.04
C ARG A 4 -3.32 51.18 28.33
N THR A 5 -3.73 49.93 28.29
CA THR A 5 -4.97 49.49 28.94
C THR A 5 -4.66 48.48 30.04
N ARG A 6 -5.21 48.77 31.22
CA ARG A 6 -4.91 48.22 32.54
C ARG A 6 -5.58 46.85 32.73
N LEU A 7 -4.84 46.00 33.41
CA LEU A 7 -5.35 44.81 34.12
C LEU A 7 -6.14 45.27 35.38
N SER A 8 -7.24 44.60 35.64
CA SER A 8 -8.00 44.71 36.90
C SER A 8 -7.86 43.40 37.71
N PRO A 9 -7.52 43.49 39.00
CA PRO A 9 -7.35 42.33 39.87
C PRO A 9 -8.60 42.14 40.74
N ASN A 10 -9.10 40.89 40.80
CA ASN A 10 -9.90 40.49 41.95
C ASN A 10 -9.57 39.01 42.29
N ALA A 11 -8.61 38.91 43.19
CA ALA A 11 -8.35 37.67 43.92
C ALA A 11 -8.62 37.92 45.39
N ALA A 12 -9.14 36.92 46.06
CA ALA A 12 -9.17 36.69 47.49
C ALA A 12 -10.27 37.38 48.32
N ARG A 13 -11.21 36.59 48.77
CA ARG A 13 -11.54 36.33 50.17
C ARG A 13 -12.80 35.42 50.28
N LEU A 14 -12.61 34.24 50.86
CA LEU A 14 -13.42 33.81 51.99
C LEU A 14 -12.95 32.40 52.42
N ALA A 15 -12.26 32.41 53.56
CA ALA A 15 -11.95 31.21 54.30
C ALA A 15 -12.88 31.14 55.53
N ARG A 16 -13.27 29.86 55.89
CA ARG A 16 -13.67 29.35 57.20
C ARG A 16 -15.10 29.58 57.68
N SER A 17 -15.82 28.47 57.74
CA SER A 17 -16.53 27.83 58.88
C SER A 17 -17.30 26.65 58.31
N GLY A 18 -17.19 25.42 58.65
CA GLY A 18 -17.27 24.78 59.92
C GLY A 18 -18.41 23.74 59.86
N ASN A 19 -18.06 22.47 60.04
CA ASN A 19 -18.88 21.34 60.51
C ASN A 19 -19.96 20.67 59.62
N GLY A 20 -19.80 19.37 59.51
CA GLY A 20 -20.86 18.39 59.74
C GLY A 20 -21.30 17.57 58.52
N ASP A 21 -20.82 16.37 58.46
CA ASP A 21 -21.52 15.15 58.05
C ASP A 21 -22.60 15.18 56.95
N SER A 22 -22.24 14.61 55.82
CA SER A 22 -22.98 13.45 55.25
C SER A 22 -22.34 13.02 53.93
N VAL A 23 -21.87 11.78 53.92
CA VAL A 23 -21.32 11.10 52.73
C VAL A 23 -22.51 10.76 51.82
N GLY A 24 -22.78 11.65 50.86
CA GLY A 24 -23.62 11.36 49.71
C GLY A 24 -22.83 10.64 48.64
N ARG A 25 -22.95 9.34 48.53
CA ARG A 25 -22.49 8.58 47.35
C ARG A 25 -23.29 9.07 46.13
N LEU A 26 -22.67 9.96 45.35
CA LEU A 26 -23.08 10.17 43.97
C LEU A 26 -22.67 8.94 43.16
N GLY A 27 -23.66 8.10 42.88
CA GLY A 27 -23.50 6.99 41.98
C GLY A 27 -23.09 7.50 40.58
N ILE A 28 -21.91 7.13 40.16
CA ILE A 28 -21.52 7.18 38.76
C ILE A 28 -22.34 6.12 38.06
N GLN A 29 -23.45 6.52 37.49
CA GLN A 29 -24.22 5.70 36.57
C GLN A 29 -23.38 5.58 35.30
N ALA A 30 -22.61 4.50 35.19
CA ALA A 30 -21.92 4.11 33.99
C ALA A 30 -22.96 3.91 32.89
N LEU A 31 -23.01 4.83 31.96
CA LEU A 31 -23.62 4.60 30.65
C LEU A 31 -22.89 3.42 30.01
N LYS A 32 -23.49 2.24 30.15
CA LYS A 32 -23.17 1.10 29.31
C LYS A 32 -23.67 1.41 27.90
N GLU A 33 -22.89 2.16 27.14
CA GLU A 33 -23.02 2.11 25.70
C GLU A 33 -22.61 0.69 25.27
N THR A 34 -23.63 -0.09 24.90
CA THR A 34 -23.40 -1.37 24.21
C THR A 34 -22.78 -1.06 22.86
N ALA A 35 -21.46 -1.19 22.78
CA ALA A 35 -20.79 -1.22 21.49
C ALA A 35 -21.49 -2.29 20.62
N PRO A 36 -21.77 -1.99 19.33
CA PRO A 36 -22.34 -2.98 18.44
C PRO A 36 -21.35 -4.13 18.35
N THR A 37 -21.77 -5.32 18.81
CA THR A 37 -21.03 -6.57 18.61
C THR A 37 -21.09 -6.90 17.13
N SER A 38 -20.11 -6.41 16.37
CA SER A 38 -19.85 -6.92 15.03
C SER A 38 -19.64 -8.42 15.12
N PRO A 39 -20.21 -9.23 14.24
CA PRO A 39 -19.98 -10.66 14.25
C PRO A 39 -18.48 -10.90 14.10
N ILE A 40 -17.85 -11.51 15.10
CA ILE A 40 -16.49 -11.97 15.05
C ILE A 40 -16.46 -13.05 13.97
N THR A 41 -15.91 -12.72 12.81
CA THR A 41 -15.68 -13.68 11.75
C THR A 41 -14.79 -14.79 12.32
N PRO A 42 -15.16 -16.07 12.21
CA PRO A 42 -14.37 -17.15 12.77
C PRO A 42 -12.95 -17.08 12.22
N PRO A 43 -11.91 -17.36 13.03
CA PRO A 43 -10.54 -17.38 12.58
C PRO A 43 -10.38 -18.35 11.43
N LEU A 44 -9.57 -17.99 10.45
CA LEU A 44 -9.22 -18.84 9.32
C LEU A 44 -8.69 -20.17 9.84
N PRO A 45 -9.07 -21.33 9.25
CA PRO A 45 -8.55 -22.63 9.64
C PRO A 45 -7.02 -22.62 9.50
N LYS A 46 -6.32 -23.00 10.58
CA LYS A 46 -4.84 -23.01 10.67
C LYS A 46 -4.18 -24.08 9.80
N ASP A 47 -4.98 -25.01 9.24
CA ASP A 47 -4.50 -26.21 8.56
C ASP A 47 -4.69 -26.13 7.03
N ARG A 48 -4.25 -25.06 6.40
CA ARG A 48 -4.10 -25.08 4.94
C ARG A 48 -2.77 -25.72 4.58
N ALA A 49 -2.78 -27.04 4.38
CA ALA A 49 -1.70 -27.73 3.67
C ALA A 49 -1.72 -27.25 2.21
N TRP A 50 -0.80 -26.36 1.86
CA TRP A 50 -0.63 -25.92 0.49
C TRP A 50 0.00 -27.08 -0.30
N VAL A 51 -0.72 -27.56 -1.30
CA VAL A 51 -0.20 -28.64 -2.17
C VAL A 51 0.90 -28.06 -3.06
N HIS A 52 2.15 -28.35 -2.72
CA HIS A 52 3.38 -27.78 -3.31
C HIS A 52 3.73 -28.30 -4.72
N SER A 53 2.85 -29.03 -5.43
CA SER A 53 3.26 -29.78 -6.64
C SER A 53 2.90 -29.13 -7.98
N ARG A 54 2.08 -28.07 -8.02
CA ARG A 54 1.65 -27.44 -9.28
C ARG A 54 2.13 -25.98 -9.36
N ARG A 55 2.73 -25.61 -10.50
CA ARG A 55 3.03 -24.20 -10.81
C ARG A 55 1.71 -23.41 -10.81
N MET A 56 1.61 -22.37 -9.96
CA MET A 56 0.45 -21.49 -9.92
C MET A 56 0.30 -20.74 -11.26
N LYS A 57 -0.93 -20.70 -11.78
CA LYS A 57 -1.27 -19.79 -12.88
C LYS A 57 -1.47 -18.39 -12.29
N LEU A 58 -0.51 -17.49 -12.52
CA LEU A 58 -0.59 -16.11 -12.06
C LEU A 58 -0.82 -15.17 -13.24
N ILE A 59 -1.72 -14.22 -13.06
CA ILE A 59 -2.04 -13.18 -14.03
C ILE A 59 -1.60 -11.82 -13.45
N GLY A 60 -0.79 -11.08 -14.20
CA GLY A 60 -0.50 -9.68 -13.92
C GLY A 60 -1.67 -8.82 -14.34
N VAL A 61 -2.23 -8.02 -13.44
CA VAL A 61 -3.29 -7.06 -13.77
C VAL A 61 -2.81 -5.66 -13.49
N ILE A 62 -2.97 -4.79 -14.48
CA ILE A 62 -2.56 -3.39 -14.42
C ILE A 62 -3.84 -2.55 -14.45
N PRO A 63 -4.30 -2.05 -13.29
CA PRO A 63 -5.43 -1.12 -13.26
C PRO A 63 -5.03 0.22 -13.84
N ALA A 64 -5.84 0.73 -14.79
CA ALA A 64 -5.59 2.00 -15.47
C ALA A 64 -6.86 2.84 -15.54
N ARG A 65 -6.81 4.09 -15.06
CA ARG A 65 -7.89 5.07 -15.12
C ARG A 65 -7.44 6.29 -15.93
N TYR A 66 -8.33 6.81 -16.77
CA TYR A 66 -8.04 8.07 -17.47
C TYR A 66 -8.21 9.27 -16.55
N ALA A 67 -9.24 9.24 -15.71
CA ALA A 67 -9.58 10.30 -14.77
C ALA A 67 -8.64 10.29 -13.56
N SER A 68 -7.47 10.89 -13.69
CA SER A 68 -6.56 11.20 -12.59
C SER A 68 -6.60 12.69 -12.32
N THR A 69 -6.79 13.10 -11.07
CA THR A 69 -6.85 14.53 -10.68
C THR A 69 -5.51 15.25 -10.83
N ARG A 70 -4.40 14.55 -10.55
CA ARG A 70 -3.04 15.09 -10.61
C ARG A 70 -2.43 15.04 -12.01
N PHE A 71 -2.82 14.06 -12.82
CA PHE A 71 -2.29 13.85 -14.16
C PHE A 71 -3.35 13.18 -15.06
N PRO A 72 -4.34 13.93 -15.61
CA PRO A 72 -5.37 13.39 -16.50
C PRO A 72 -4.73 12.74 -17.74
N GLY A 73 -5.24 11.55 -18.12
CA GLY A 73 -4.71 10.82 -19.28
C GLY A 73 -3.34 10.18 -19.06
N LYS A 74 -2.82 10.16 -17.83
CA LYS A 74 -1.51 9.62 -17.46
C LYS A 74 -1.16 8.28 -18.14
N PRO A 75 -2.05 7.26 -18.23
CA PRO A 75 -1.69 5.98 -18.87
C PRO A 75 -1.31 6.08 -20.34
N LEU A 76 -1.85 7.06 -21.05
CA LEU A 76 -1.58 7.30 -22.48
C LEU A 76 -0.49 8.34 -22.73
N HIS A 77 0.04 8.95 -21.66
CA HIS A 77 1.10 9.94 -21.79
C HIS A 77 2.41 9.28 -22.27
N PRO A 78 3.07 9.83 -23.31
CA PRO A 78 4.32 9.28 -23.81
C PRO A 78 5.48 9.52 -22.81
N ILE A 79 6.27 8.47 -22.56
CA ILE A 79 7.53 8.50 -21.84
C ILE A 79 8.60 8.06 -22.83
N ALA A 80 9.49 8.96 -23.23
CA ALA A 80 10.45 8.74 -24.32
C ALA A 80 9.76 8.13 -25.58
N GLY A 81 8.65 8.72 -26.00
CA GLY A 81 7.91 8.35 -27.22
C GLY A 81 6.98 7.12 -27.11
N ILE A 82 6.97 6.39 -25.98
CA ILE A 82 6.11 5.21 -25.77
C ILE A 82 5.13 5.51 -24.62
N PRO A 83 3.81 5.31 -24.80
CA PRO A 83 2.83 5.54 -23.74
C PRO A 83 3.15 4.76 -22.46
N LEU A 84 2.92 5.40 -21.30
CA LEU A 84 3.24 4.86 -19.97
C LEU A 84 2.70 3.45 -19.76
N ILE A 85 1.43 3.20 -20.08
CA ILE A 85 0.80 1.89 -19.92
C ILE A 85 1.49 0.79 -20.75
N GLN A 86 1.96 1.12 -21.95
CA GLN A 86 2.67 0.17 -22.80
C GLN A 86 4.02 -0.20 -22.18
N ARG A 87 4.77 0.77 -21.65
CA ARG A 87 6.03 0.50 -20.93
C ARG A 87 5.83 -0.44 -19.75
N VAL A 88 4.78 -0.20 -18.95
CA VAL A 88 4.46 -1.08 -17.82
C VAL A 88 4.14 -2.50 -18.31
N VAL A 89 3.32 -2.65 -19.34
CA VAL A 89 3.00 -3.97 -19.92
C VAL A 89 4.24 -4.69 -20.45
N GLU A 90 5.12 -3.97 -21.15
CA GLU A 90 6.37 -4.53 -21.68
C GLU A 90 7.28 -5.03 -20.55
N ARG A 91 7.42 -4.27 -19.47
CA ARG A 91 8.18 -4.69 -18.28
C ARG A 91 7.57 -5.91 -17.60
N CYS A 92 6.25 -5.96 -17.44
CA CYS A 92 5.55 -7.09 -16.85
C CYS A 92 5.75 -8.40 -17.65
N ARG A 93 5.78 -8.31 -18.97
CA ARG A 93 5.99 -9.48 -19.86
C ARG A 93 7.36 -10.12 -19.74
N LEU A 94 8.34 -9.40 -19.23
CA LEU A 94 9.67 -9.97 -18.97
C LEU A 94 9.68 -10.87 -17.74
N SER A 95 8.61 -10.89 -16.94
CA SER A 95 8.48 -11.77 -15.78
C SER A 95 8.01 -13.16 -16.19
N PRO A 96 8.82 -14.23 -16.05
CA PRO A 96 8.41 -15.60 -16.32
C PRO A 96 7.40 -16.16 -15.31
N ALA A 97 7.17 -15.44 -14.20
CA ALA A 97 6.18 -15.83 -13.20
C ALA A 97 4.75 -15.60 -13.67
N LEU A 98 4.53 -14.66 -14.59
CA LEU A 98 3.21 -14.34 -15.12
C LEU A 98 2.87 -15.20 -16.32
N SER A 99 1.68 -15.79 -16.32
CA SER A 99 1.15 -16.52 -17.48
C SER A 99 0.50 -15.60 -18.51
N GLU A 100 0.02 -14.43 -18.07
CA GLU A 100 -0.65 -13.43 -18.88
C GLU A 100 -0.56 -12.07 -18.19
N VAL A 101 -0.62 -10.98 -18.97
CA VAL A 101 -0.75 -9.60 -18.46
C VAL A 101 -2.04 -9.00 -19.02
N ILE A 102 -2.86 -8.39 -18.16
CA ILE A 102 -4.14 -7.78 -18.49
C ILE A 102 -4.14 -6.32 -18.05
N VAL A 103 -4.57 -5.44 -18.95
CA VAL A 103 -4.92 -4.06 -18.59
C VAL A 103 -6.40 -4.02 -18.21
N ALA A 104 -6.69 -3.55 -16.99
CA ALA A 104 -8.05 -3.38 -16.47
C ALA A 104 -8.42 -1.91 -16.44
N THR A 105 -9.42 -1.50 -17.26
CA THR A 105 -9.77 -0.10 -17.41
C THR A 105 -11.29 0.11 -17.59
N ASP A 106 -11.76 1.27 -17.21
CA ASP A 106 -13.13 1.78 -17.46
C ASP A 106 -13.18 2.72 -18.67
N ASP A 107 -12.03 3.03 -19.28
CA ASP A 107 -11.93 4.06 -20.33
C ASP A 107 -11.62 3.44 -21.69
N GLU A 108 -12.51 3.70 -22.69
CA GLU A 108 -12.37 3.13 -24.02
C GLU A 108 -11.12 3.64 -24.78
N ARG A 109 -10.61 4.83 -24.47
CA ARG A 109 -9.38 5.36 -25.10
C ARG A 109 -8.17 4.53 -24.69
N ILE A 110 -8.08 4.17 -23.39
CA ILE A 110 -7.03 3.28 -22.87
C ILE A 110 -7.23 1.88 -23.46
N ALA A 111 -8.47 1.39 -23.48
CA ALA A 111 -8.78 0.07 -23.99
C ALA A 111 -8.45 -0.07 -25.49
N ALA A 112 -8.87 0.88 -26.32
CA ALA A 112 -8.60 0.88 -27.76
C ALA A 112 -7.09 0.86 -28.04
N PHE A 113 -6.30 1.65 -27.30
CA PHE A 113 -4.86 1.66 -27.45
C PHE A 113 -4.22 0.33 -26.97
N ALA A 114 -4.61 -0.14 -25.79
CA ALA A 114 -3.97 -1.32 -25.18
C ALA A 114 -4.31 -2.63 -25.89
N ARG A 115 -5.48 -2.75 -26.56
CA ARG A 115 -5.86 -3.93 -27.36
C ARG A 115 -4.88 -4.24 -28.48
N GLY A 116 -4.11 -3.25 -28.95
CA GLY A 116 -3.07 -3.46 -29.97
C GLY A 116 -1.89 -4.33 -29.49
N PHE A 117 -1.69 -4.45 -28.19
CA PHE A 117 -0.54 -5.17 -27.63
C PHE A 117 -0.82 -5.95 -26.35
N CYS A 118 -2.01 -5.87 -25.75
CA CYS A 118 -2.32 -6.52 -24.49
C CYS A 118 -3.80 -6.93 -24.42
N ARG A 119 -4.08 -8.00 -23.69
CA ARG A 119 -5.48 -8.29 -23.32
C ARG A 119 -6.01 -7.17 -22.44
N VAL A 120 -7.24 -6.74 -22.73
CA VAL A 120 -7.94 -5.69 -21.98
C VAL A 120 -9.23 -6.26 -21.41
N GLU A 121 -9.47 -6.02 -20.14
CA GLU A 121 -10.74 -6.25 -19.47
C GLU A 121 -11.38 -4.91 -19.13
N MET A 122 -12.55 -4.66 -19.73
CA MET A 122 -13.37 -3.50 -19.37
C MET A 122 -13.98 -3.74 -17.97
N THR A 123 -13.89 -2.75 -17.12
CA THR A 123 -14.37 -2.79 -15.74
C THR A 123 -15.26 -1.61 -15.45
N ARG A 124 -16.05 -1.66 -14.39
CA ARG A 124 -16.89 -0.54 -13.98
C ARG A 124 -16.01 0.67 -13.61
N ASP A 125 -16.59 1.85 -13.72
CA ASP A 125 -15.97 3.15 -13.42
C ASP A 125 -16.04 3.51 -11.92
N ASP A 126 -17.00 2.92 -11.18
CA ASP A 126 -17.32 3.22 -9.79
C ASP A 126 -16.48 2.45 -8.76
N HIS A 127 -15.44 1.73 -9.16
CA HIS A 127 -14.57 1.03 -8.22
C HIS A 127 -13.86 2.01 -7.28
N PRO A 128 -13.91 1.78 -5.95
CA PRO A 128 -13.26 2.64 -4.97
C PRO A 128 -11.74 2.54 -5.05
N SER A 129 -11.19 1.37 -5.44
CA SER A 129 -9.75 1.15 -5.50
C SER A 129 -9.31 0.33 -6.72
N GLY A 130 -7.97 0.27 -6.93
CA GLY A 130 -7.37 -0.64 -7.91
C GLY A 130 -7.60 -2.11 -7.56
N THR A 131 -7.63 -2.47 -6.29
CA THR A 131 -7.87 -3.83 -5.80
C THR A 131 -9.28 -4.30 -6.13
N ASP A 132 -10.30 -3.44 -5.97
CA ASP A 132 -11.67 -3.75 -6.38
C ASP A 132 -11.78 -4.00 -7.89
N ARG A 133 -11.07 -3.19 -8.69
CA ARG A 133 -11.01 -3.37 -10.14
C ARG A 133 -10.38 -4.71 -10.54
N ILE A 134 -9.31 -5.12 -9.86
CA ILE A 134 -8.67 -6.42 -10.09
C ILE A 134 -9.59 -7.56 -9.65
N ALA A 135 -10.34 -7.40 -8.56
CA ALA A 135 -11.31 -8.39 -8.11
C ALA A 135 -12.43 -8.61 -9.13
N GLU A 136 -12.88 -7.57 -9.83
CA GLU A 136 -13.82 -7.72 -10.94
C GLU A 136 -13.20 -8.55 -12.07
N VAL A 137 -11.94 -8.31 -12.45
CA VAL A 137 -11.23 -9.16 -13.43
C VAL A 137 -11.14 -10.60 -12.92
N ALA A 138 -10.78 -10.81 -11.66
CA ALA A 138 -10.65 -12.13 -11.03
C ALA A 138 -11.98 -12.91 -10.98
N SER A 139 -13.11 -12.23 -10.95
CA SER A 139 -14.42 -12.86 -11.00
C SER A 139 -14.71 -13.52 -12.36
N ARG A 140 -14.16 -12.96 -13.44
CA ARG A 140 -14.41 -13.34 -14.84
C ARG A 140 -13.28 -14.16 -15.46
N VAL A 141 -12.04 -13.89 -15.10
CA VAL A 141 -10.85 -14.52 -15.69
C VAL A 141 -10.25 -15.50 -14.68
N PRO A 142 -10.32 -16.82 -14.88
CA PRO A 142 -9.86 -17.79 -13.88
C PRO A 142 -8.33 -17.92 -13.84
N ALA A 143 -7.77 -17.80 -12.64
CA ALA A 143 -6.36 -18.06 -12.32
C ALA A 143 -6.24 -18.50 -10.85
N ASP A 144 -5.06 -19.00 -10.44
CA ASP A 144 -4.79 -19.34 -9.04
C ASP A 144 -4.52 -18.08 -8.20
N GLY A 145 -3.97 -17.02 -8.84
CA GLY A 145 -3.72 -15.74 -8.21
C GLY A 145 -3.48 -14.60 -9.20
N TYR A 146 -3.44 -13.40 -8.67
CA TYR A 146 -3.29 -12.15 -9.42
C TYR A 146 -2.21 -11.28 -8.81
N ILE A 147 -1.38 -10.69 -9.66
CA ILE A 147 -0.39 -9.70 -9.25
C ILE A 147 -0.92 -8.32 -9.67
N ASN A 148 -1.18 -7.46 -8.69
CA ASN A 148 -1.53 -6.06 -8.89
C ASN A 148 -0.27 -5.26 -9.16
N ILE A 149 -0.12 -4.77 -10.37
CA ILE A 149 1.03 -3.98 -10.81
C ILE A 149 0.55 -2.56 -11.08
N GLN A 150 1.19 -1.58 -10.46
CA GLN A 150 0.78 -0.19 -10.61
C GLN A 150 1.02 0.29 -12.04
N GLY A 151 -0.02 0.89 -12.66
CA GLY A 151 0.03 1.39 -14.03
C GLY A 151 0.89 2.65 -14.22
N ASP A 152 1.55 3.12 -13.17
CA ASP A 152 2.40 4.30 -13.16
C ASP A 152 3.89 4.01 -12.87
N GLU A 153 4.28 2.74 -12.89
CA GLU A 153 5.66 2.30 -12.66
C GLU A 153 6.32 1.76 -13.96
N PRO A 154 6.74 2.63 -14.88
CA PRO A 154 7.28 2.22 -16.19
C PRO A 154 8.64 1.52 -16.11
N LEU A 155 9.31 1.61 -14.97
CA LEU A 155 10.61 1.00 -14.70
C LEU A 155 10.50 -0.24 -13.80
N MET A 156 9.29 -0.78 -13.59
CA MET A 156 9.09 -1.98 -12.76
C MET A 156 10.10 -3.07 -13.13
N ASP A 157 10.84 -3.55 -12.12
CA ASP A 157 11.79 -4.64 -12.34
C ASP A 157 11.03 -5.99 -12.36
N PRO A 158 11.15 -6.79 -13.43
CA PRO A 158 10.57 -8.13 -13.48
C PRO A 158 11.00 -9.04 -12.32
N ALA A 159 12.20 -8.81 -11.75
CA ALA A 159 12.66 -9.56 -10.59
C ALA A 159 11.79 -9.30 -9.34
N VAL A 160 11.26 -8.08 -9.18
CA VAL A 160 10.30 -7.76 -8.10
C VAL A 160 9.00 -8.53 -8.30
N ILE A 161 8.48 -8.58 -9.53
CA ILE A 161 7.27 -9.34 -9.86
C ILE A 161 7.49 -10.83 -9.54
N ASN A 162 8.64 -11.38 -9.91
CA ASN A 162 9.00 -12.77 -9.62
C ASN A 162 9.08 -13.04 -8.11
N ALA A 163 9.68 -12.14 -7.35
CA ALA A 163 9.81 -12.25 -5.90
C ALA A 163 8.44 -12.22 -5.20
N VAL A 164 7.54 -11.33 -5.63
CA VAL A 164 6.16 -11.25 -5.11
C VAL A 164 5.36 -12.51 -5.48
N ALA A 165 5.52 -13.01 -6.70
CA ALA A 165 4.87 -14.23 -7.16
C ALA A 165 5.35 -15.47 -6.37
N GLU A 166 6.63 -15.57 -6.07
CA GLU A 166 7.19 -16.65 -5.25
C GLU A 166 6.69 -16.57 -3.80
N ALA A 167 6.71 -15.38 -3.20
CA ALA A 167 6.23 -15.15 -1.84
C ALA A 167 4.74 -15.47 -1.67
N LEU A 168 3.94 -15.43 -2.76
CA LEU A 168 2.51 -15.77 -2.71
C LEU A 168 2.25 -17.28 -2.51
N ARG A 169 3.22 -18.14 -2.76
CA ARG A 169 3.03 -19.62 -2.70
C ARG A 169 2.60 -20.08 -1.33
N ASP A 170 3.13 -19.47 -0.26
CA ASP A 170 2.93 -19.91 1.11
C ASP A 170 2.17 -18.89 1.97
N SER A 171 1.42 -17.96 1.32
CA SER A 171 0.62 -16.96 2.01
C SER A 171 -0.67 -16.62 1.28
N ASP A 172 -1.57 -15.92 1.95
CA ASP A 172 -2.83 -15.45 1.37
C ASP A 172 -2.59 -14.29 0.40
N MET A 173 -1.64 -13.43 0.76
CA MET A 173 -1.18 -12.27 -0.01
C MET A 173 0.34 -12.18 0.02
N SER A 174 0.88 -11.45 -0.92
CA SER A 174 2.29 -11.08 -0.94
C SER A 174 2.48 -9.64 -1.37
N THR A 175 3.61 -9.07 -1.01
CA THR A 175 4.07 -7.74 -1.42
C THR A 175 5.59 -7.70 -1.40
N ALA A 176 6.19 -6.54 -1.67
CA ALA A 176 7.63 -6.36 -1.62
C ALA A 176 8.03 -5.21 -0.69
N SER A 177 9.27 -5.27 -0.23
CA SER A 177 9.94 -4.18 0.48
C SER A 177 11.38 -4.02 0.01
N THR A 178 11.90 -2.80 0.13
CA THR A 178 13.31 -2.48 -0.14
C THR A 178 13.88 -1.67 1.02
N PRO A 179 15.21 -1.72 1.28
CA PRO A 179 15.81 -0.88 2.31
C PRO A 179 15.59 0.61 2.03
N ILE A 180 15.33 1.40 3.07
CA ILE A 180 15.38 2.85 2.99
C ILE A 180 16.83 3.29 2.84
N ARG A 181 17.17 3.91 1.72
CA ARG A 181 18.54 4.32 1.36
C ARG A 181 18.77 5.82 1.44
N ASP A 182 17.70 6.59 1.58
CA ASP A 182 17.75 8.05 1.67
C ASP A 182 17.12 8.50 3.00
N LEU A 183 17.85 9.34 3.73
CA LEU A 183 17.37 9.93 4.97
C LEU A 183 16.07 10.75 4.76
N ALA A 184 15.89 11.35 3.58
CA ALA A 184 14.68 12.08 3.24
C ALA A 184 13.43 11.17 3.18
N GLU A 185 13.60 9.86 2.92
CA GLU A 185 12.52 8.88 2.93
C GLU A 185 12.18 8.38 4.35
N PHE A 186 13.15 8.48 5.26
CA PHE A 186 13.05 7.88 6.59
C PHE A 186 11.86 8.39 7.40
N ASP A 187 11.66 9.71 7.45
CA ASP A 187 10.54 10.34 8.18
C ASP A 187 9.42 10.86 7.24
N ASN A 188 9.47 10.51 5.97
CA ASN A 188 8.45 10.90 5.00
C ASN A 188 7.19 10.02 5.14
N PRO A 189 6.01 10.57 5.48
CA PRO A 189 4.78 9.81 5.63
C PRO A 189 4.23 9.24 4.32
N ASN A 190 4.71 9.70 3.16
CA ASN A 190 4.33 9.13 1.86
C ASN A 190 5.13 7.86 1.55
N VAL A 191 6.25 7.65 2.21
CA VAL A 191 7.03 6.41 2.16
C VAL A 191 6.52 5.49 3.27
N VAL A 192 5.78 4.46 2.92
CA VAL A 192 5.21 3.51 3.88
C VAL A 192 6.29 2.57 4.38
N LYS A 193 6.41 2.43 5.70
CA LYS A 193 7.34 1.48 6.34
C LYS A 193 6.63 0.17 6.61
N VAL A 194 7.39 -0.92 6.60
CA VAL A 194 6.90 -2.24 6.94
C VAL A 194 7.84 -2.94 7.92
N VAL A 195 7.26 -3.57 8.93
CA VAL A 195 7.96 -4.47 9.85
C VAL A 195 7.49 -5.90 9.63
N THR A 196 8.44 -6.83 9.69
CA THR A 196 8.18 -8.24 9.39
C THR A 196 8.65 -9.14 10.51
N THR A 197 8.08 -10.33 10.58
CA THR A 197 8.66 -11.44 11.36
C THR A 197 10.00 -11.85 10.75
N ALA A 198 10.78 -12.67 11.48
CA ALA A 198 11.99 -13.29 10.94
C ALA A 198 11.70 -14.16 9.70
N GLY A 199 10.49 -14.73 9.58
CA GLY A 199 10.04 -15.50 8.43
C GLY A 199 9.47 -14.66 7.28
N GLY A 200 9.64 -13.34 7.29
CA GLY A 200 9.23 -12.46 6.18
C GLY A 200 7.74 -12.19 6.09
N ARG A 201 6.92 -12.49 7.12
CA ARG A 201 5.50 -12.11 7.15
C ARG A 201 5.34 -10.72 7.72
N ALA A 202 4.50 -9.89 7.10
CA ALA A 202 4.18 -8.55 7.61
C ALA A 202 3.57 -8.64 9.01
N LEU A 203 4.08 -7.79 9.91
CA LEU A 203 3.50 -7.53 11.23
C LEU A 203 2.63 -6.27 11.19
N TYR A 204 3.13 -5.22 10.53
CA TYR A 204 2.40 -3.96 10.38
C TYR A 204 2.99 -3.10 9.26
N PHE A 205 2.15 -2.23 8.69
CA PHE A 205 2.52 -1.17 7.75
C PHE A 205 2.14 0.17 8.35
N SER A 206 3.00 1.18 8.25
CA SER A 206 2.71 2.51 8.77
C SER A 206 3.34 3.61 7.94
N ARG A 207 2.66 4.76 7.91
CA ARG A 207 3.24 6.02 7.42
C ARG A 207 4.25 6.61 8.40
N ARG A 208 4.17 6.22 9.69
CA ARG A 208 5.18 6.55 10.68
C ARG A 208 6.41 5.68 10.52
N THR A 209 7.54 6.19 10.98
CA THR A 209 8.78 5.41 11.10
C THR A 209 8.61 4.32 12.15
N ILE A 210 8.68 3.07 11.71
CA ILE A 210 8.62 1.87 12.55
C ILE A 210 9.76 0.90 12.19
N PRO A 211 10.33 0.16 13.18
CA PRO A 211 10.01 0.16 14.61
C PRO A 211 10.51 1.42 15.33
N TYR A 212 9.96 1.70 16.52
CA TYR A 212 10.49 2.74 17.40
C TYR A 212 11.77 2.25 18.06
N LEU A 213 12.85 3.00 17.90
CA LEU A 213 14.16 2.66 18.47
C LEU A 213 14.33 3.33 19.83
N ARG A 214 13.96 2.62 20.90
CA ARG A 214 13.99 3.12 22.28
C ARG A 214 15.34 3.73 22.66
N ASP A 215 16.44 3.03 22.37
CA ASP A 215 17.78 3.44 22.78
C ASP A 215 18.41 4.51 21.86
N ALA A 216 17.78 4.76 20.71
CA ALA A 216 18.18 5.80 19.78
C ALA A 216 17.17 6.98 19.71
N ALA A 217 16.13 6.99 20.53
CA ALA A 217 15.05 7.95 20.46
C ALA A 217 15.49 9.42 20.66
N GLN A 218 16.57 9.63 21.40
CA GLN A 218 17.15 10.96 21.65
C GLN A 218 18.27 11.34 20.66
N LYS A 219 18.61 10.44 19.74
CA LYS A 219 19.64 10.67 18.72
C LYS A 219 19.06 11.43 17.53
N SER A 220 19.91 11.97 16.68
CA SER A 220 19.51 12.59 15.42
C SER A 220 18.81 11.59 14.49
N LEU A 221 18.01 12.06 13.54
CA LEU A 221 17.33 11.19 12.54
C LEU A 221 18.34 10.35 11.76
N ALA A 222 19.51 10.90 11.42
CA ALA A 222 20.56 10.17 10.72
C ALA A 222 21.12 9.01 11.54
N GLU A 223 21.35 9.22 12.86
CA GLU A 223 21.81 8.16 13.75
C GLU A 223 20.73 7.09 13.98
N GLN A 224 19.45 7.50 14.08
CA GLN A 224 18.35 6.56 14.17
C GLN A 224 18.26 5.70 12.91
N TRP A 225 18.30 6.32 11.73
CA TRP A 225 18.29 5.61 10.45
C TRP A 225 19.46 4.62 10.33
N ALA A 226 20.67 5.02 10.71
CA ALA A 226 21.84 4.15 10.65
C ALA A 226 21.80 2.99 11.68
N SER A 227 20.94 3.06 12.69
CA SER A 227 20.90 2.08 13.79
C SER A 227 20.05 0.83 13.49
N TYR A 228 19.24 0.83 12.40
CA TYR A 228 18.35 -0.28 12.06
C TYR A 228 18.10 -0.34 10.54
N PRO A 229 18.01 -1.54 9.96
CA PRO A 229 17.76 -1.70 8.51
C PRO A 229 16.27 -1.50 8.16
N PHE A 230 15.82 -0.26 8.23
CA PHE A 230 14.43 0.09 7.91
C PHE A 230 14.04 -0.32 6.51
N GLN A 231 12.81 -0.81 6.35
CA GLN A 231 12.26 -1.26 5.08
C GLN A 231 11.11 -0.35 4.65
N LYS A 232 11.13 0.12 3.41
CA LYS A 232 9.96 0.72 2.77
C LYS A 232 9.20 -0.31 1.96
N HIS A 233 7.89 -0.22 2.04
CA HIS A 233 6.96 -1.03 1.28
C HIS A 233 6.90 -0.56 -0.18
N LEU A 234 6.83 -1.50 -1.12
CA LEU A 234 6.57 -1.26 -2.53
C LEU A 234 5.11 -1.59 -2.86
N GLY A 235 4.46 -0.74 -3.66
CA GLY A 235 3.02 -0.81 -3.96
C GLY A 235 2.59 -1.95 -4.90
N ILE A 236 3.33 -3.04 -4.97
CA ILE A 236 2.99 -4.24 -5.73
C ILE A 236 2.43 -5.31 -4.81
N TYR A 237 1.34 -5.99 -5.23
CA TYR A 237 0.70 -7.02 -4.41
C TYR A 237 0.39 -8.27 -5.20
N GLY A 238 0.62 -9.42 -4.59
CA GLY A 238 0.09 -10.70 -5.02
C GLY A 238 -1.11 -11.10 -4.16
N TYR A 239 -2.13 -11.65 -4.78
CA TYR A 239 -3.32 -12.16 -4.12
C TYR A 239 -3.63 -13.57 -4.62
N ARG A 240 -3.94 -14.52 -3.73
CA ARG A 240 -4.69 -15.70 -4.12
C ARG A 240 -6.09 -15.29 -4.54
N ARG A 241 -6.66 -15.97 -5.53
CA ARG A 241 -7.99 -15.62 -6.06
C ARG A 241 -9.05 -15.52 -4.97
N ASP A 242 -9.15 -16.53 -4.13
CA ASP A 242 -10.17 -16.56 -3.07
C ASP A 242 -9.94 -15.48 -2.01
N THR A 243 -8.68 -15.20 -1.70
CA THR A 243 -8.32 -14.11 -0.79
C THR A 243 -8.74 -12.76 -1.35
N LEU A 244 -8.44 -12.48 -2.63
CA LEU A 244 -8.82 -11.23 -3.29
C LEU A 244 -10.33 -11.00 -3.26
N LEU A 245 -11.10 -12.02 -3.68
CA LEU A 245 -12.57 -11.93 -3.73
C LEU A 245 -13.19 -11.75 -2.35
N ARG A 246 -12.60 -12.33 -1.30
CA ARG A 246 -13.03 -12.11 0.08
C ARG A 246 -12.64 -10.73 0.61
N LEU A 247 -11.43 -10.27 0.32
CA LEU A 247 -10.88 -9.01 0.82
C LEU A 247 -11.76 -7.81 0.40
N VAL A 248 -12.18 -7.75 -0.86
CA VAL A 248 -13.02 -6.67 -1.36
C VAL A 248 -14.45 -6.71 -0.81
N GLY A 249 -14.87 -7.83 -0.22
CA GLY A 249 -16.14 -7.95 0.48
C GLY A 249 -16.14 -7.43 1.92
N PHE A 250 -14.97 -7.14 2.50
CA PHE A 250 -14.89 -6.57 3.84
C PHE A 250 -15.08 -5.04 3.82
N PRO A 251 -15.73 -4.48 4.83
CA PRO A 251 -15.76 -3.03 5.00
C PRO A 251 -14.36 -2.48 5.27
N VAL A 252 -14.19 -1.18 5.03
CA VAL A 252 -12.98 -0.44 5.40
C VAL A 252 -12.73 -0.62 6.89
N SER A 253 -11.53 -1.10 7.25
CA SER A 253 -11.17 -1.39 8.63
C SER A 253 -10.65 -0.14 9.37
N PRO A 254 -10.66 -0.13 10.72
CA PRO A 254 -10.20 1.01 11.51
C PRO A 254 -8.76 1.43 11.22
N LEU A 255 -7.83 0.49 11.11
CA LEU A 255 -6.43 0.81 10.82
C LEU A 255 -6.25 1.29 9.37
N GLU A 256 -6.94 0.67 8.41
CA GLU A 256 -6.98 1.15 7.04
C GLU A 256 -7.50 2.59 6.95
N ALA A 257 -8.60 2.90 7.66
CA ALA A 257 -9.16 4.23 7.68
C ALA A 257 -8.20 5.28 8.27
N ALA A 258 -7.45 4.89 9.33
CA ALA A 258 -6.50 5.76 10.01
C ALA A 258 -5.24 6.04 9.18
N GLU A 259 -4.61 4.99 8.65
CA GLU A 259 -3.34 5.08 7.91
C GLU A 259 -3.57 5.33 6.40
N LYS A 260 -4.79 5.15 5.87
CA LYS A 260 -5.09 5.13 4.43
C LYS A 260 -4.20 4.12 3.70
N LEU A 261 -4.11 2.92 4.26
CA LEU A 261 -3.34 1.79 3.77
C LEU A 261 -4.25 0.57 3.67
N GLU A 262 -4.65 0.22 2.45
CA GLU A 262 -5.64 -0.82 2.15
C GLU A 262 -5.22 -2.21 2.65
N GLN A 263 -3.91 -2.52 2.62
CA GLN A 263 -3.37 -3.80 3.09
C GLN A 263 -3.58 -4.03 4.60
N LEU A 264 -3.85 -3.01 5.38
CA LEU A 264 -4.18 -3.16 6.80
C LEU A 264 -5.53 -3.85 7.00
N ARG A 265 -6.50 -3.66 6.09
CA ARG A 265 -7.76 -4.42 6.07
C ARG A 265 -7.51 -5.93 6.02
N ALA A 266 -6.53 -6.35 5.22
CA ALA A 266 -6.16 -7.76 5.15
C ALA A 266 -5.60 -8.27 6.48
N LEU A 267 -4.67 -7.54 7.11
CA LEU A 267 -4.09 -7.93 8.41
C LEU A 267 -5.15 -7.98 9.51
N GLU A 268 -6.06 -6.99 9.58
CA GLU A 268 -7.13 -6.94 10.58
C GLU A 268 -8.14 -8.09 10.42
N ASN A 269 -8.28 -8.62 9.19
CA ASN A 269 -9.13 -9.79 8.91
C ASN A 269 -8.38 -11.12 8.94
N GLY A 270 -7.14 -11.15 9.46
CA GLY A 270 -6.36 -12.35 9.72
C GLY A 270 -5.71 -12.98 8.49
N PHE A 271 -5.64 -12.28 7.36
CA PHE A 271 -4.86 -12.75 6.20
C PHE A 271 -3.37 -12.59 6.45
N SER A 272 -2.61 -13.59 6.02
CA SER A 272 -1.15 -13.52 6.01
C SER A 272 -0.64 -12.75 4.79
N ILE A 273 0.31 -11.84 5.00
CA ILE A 273 0.99 -11.12 3.91
C ILE A 273 2.48 -11.46 3.96
N ALA A 274 2.99 -12.17 2.97
CA ALA A 274 4.42 -12.39 2.82
C ALA A 274 5.07 -11.14 2.18
N VAL A 275 6.23 -10.73 2.70
CA VAL A 275 6.98 -9.56 2.21
C VAL A 275 8.29 -10.03 1.60
N ALA A 276 8.38 -9.99 0.28
CA ALA A 276 9.61 -10.25 -0.45
C ALA A 276 10.57 -9.07 -0.27
N ARG A 277 11.78 -9.31 0.23
CA ARG A 277 12.82 -8.28 0.29
C ARG A 277 13.55 -8.21 -1.04
N VAL A 278 13.61 -7.03 -1.63
CA VAL A 278 14.24 -6.78 -2.92
C VAL A 278 15.21 -5.59 -2.83
N GLU A 279 16.14 -5.53 -3.75
CA GLU A 279 17.12 -4.43 -3.83
C GLU A 279 16.65 -3.31 -4.77
N HIS A 280 15.66 -3.57 -5.61
CA HIS A 280 15.11 -2.60 -6.55
C HIS A 280 14.27 -1.54 -5.83
N ASP A 281 14.44 -0.29 -6.25
CA ASP A 281 13.58 0.82 -5.85
C ASP A 281 12.68 1.22 -7.01
N SER A 282 11.39 1.29 -6.75
CA SER A 282 10.41 1.66 -7.76
C SER A 282 10.36 3.17 -7.97
N VAL A 283 10.32 3.61 -9.21
CA VAL A 283 10.16 5.02 -9.59
C VAL A 283 8.86 5.18 -10.36
N GLY A 284 7.85 5.73 -9.68
CA GLY A 284 6.54 6.01 -10.26
C GLY A 284 6.49 7.37 -10.95
N VAL A 285 5.48 7.53 -11.81
CA VAL A 285 5.06 8.79 -12.43
C VAL A 285 3.74 9.22 -11.81
N ASP A 286 3.76 10.16 -10.89
CA ASP A 286 2.55 10.65 -10.21
C ASP A 286 2.06 11.99 -10.75
N VAL A 287 2.99 12.84 -11.16
CA VAL A 287 2.75 14.18 -11.69
C VAL A 287 3.54 14.38 -12.98
N PRO A 288 3.18 15.33 -13.84
CA PRO A 288 3.90 15.56 -15.11
C PRO A 288 5.41 15.79 -14.95
N THR A 289 5.85 16.38 -13.84
CA THR A 289 7.27 16.62 -13.57
C THR A 289 8.10 15.35 -13.36
N ASP A 290 7.46 14.22 -13.02
CA ASP A 290 8.16 12.93 -12.86
C ASP A 290 8.60 12.33 -14.19
N VAL A 291 7.96 12.74 -15.30
CA VAL A 291 8.26 12.24 -16.65
C VAL A 291 9.73 12.42 -16.99
N ALA A 292 10.26 13.64 -16.83
CA ALA A 292 11.66 13.94 -17.15
C ALA A 292 12.64 13.09 -16.33
N ARG A 293 12.32 12.82 -15.06
CA ARG A 293 13.13 11.95 -14.19
C ARG A 293 13.17 10.51 -14.72
N VAL A 294 12.03 9.98 -15.12
CA VAL A 294 11.94 8.61 -15.66
C VAL A 294 12.65 8.51 -17.01
N GLU A 295 12.49 9.51 -17.88
CA GLU A 295 13.19 9.55 -19.17
C GLU A 295 14.71 9.59 -19.03
N ALA A 296 15.23 10.35 -18.05
CA ALA A 296 16.65 10.37 -17.75
C ALA A 296 17.18 9.00 -17.28
N LEU A 297 16.39 8.28 -16.46
CA LEU A 297 16.74 6.93 -16.02
C LEU A 297 16.73 5.93 -17.19
N LEU A 298 15.76 6.02 -18.10
CA LEU A 298 15.71 5.18 -19.31
C LEU A 298 16.93 5.42 -20.20
N ALA A 299 17.33 6.67 -20.39
CA ALA A 299 18.50 7.02 -21.21
C ALA A 299 19.80 6.45 -20.61
N SER A 300 19.96 6.53 -19.28
CA SER A 300 21.14 5.99 -18.59
C SER A 300 21.26 4.47 -18.72
N THR A 301 20.12 3.76 -18.63
CA THR A 301 20.08 2.29 -18.77
C THR A 301 20.39 1.83 -20.19
N ALA A 302 19.93 2.57 -21.21
CA ALA A 302 20.24 2.27 -22.62
C ALA A 302 21.72 2.42 -22.96
N SER A 303 22.40 3.38 -22.33
CA SER A 303 23.85 3.63 -22.55
C SER A 303 24.72 2.49 -22.01
N VAL A 304 24.32 1.82 -20.92
CA VAL A 304 25.07 0.71 -20.32
C VAL A 304 24.99 -0.56 -21.18
N THR A 305 23.86 -0.78 -21.85
CA THR A 305 23.66 -1.99 -22.68
C THR A 305 24.40 -1.95 -24.03
N HIS A 306 24.87 -0.77 -24.50
CA HIS A 306 25.63 -0.62 -25.74
C HIS A 306 27.14 -0.74 -25.55
N CYS A 307 27.65 -0.82 -24.33
CA CYS A 307 29.07 -0.95 -24.01
C CYS A 307 29.46 -2.36 -23.53
N ALA A 308 28.57 -3.33 -23.56
CA ALA A 308 28.78 -4.73 -23.21
C ALA A 308 28.56 -5.61 -24.44
#